data_cca285eaa9aa04fa66808c84f09be5d3
#
_entry.id   cca285eaa9aa04fa66808c84f09be5d3
#
_cell.length_a   1.000
_cell.length_b   1.000
_cell.length_c   1.000
_cell.angle_alpha   90.00
_cell.angle_beta   90.00
_cell.angle_gamma   90.00
#
_symmetry.space_group_name_H-M   'P 1'
#
loop_
_entity.id
_entity.type
_entity.pdbx_description
1 polymer ?
#
loop_
_entity_poly.entity_id
_entity_poly.type
_entity_poly.pdbx_seq_one_letter_code
_entity_poly.pdbx_strand_id
1 'polypeptide(L)'
;MSALNEVGNSALINIGAGNAASIVPLAALSVASQPLVEEMQKIYKAAIVRNLDAGTGEEVTQDQMNAALSYQIEAVNKFNQTTQKEIISAVDISMDVSPDIGDDSFNALRIALIASLVRSVFKNLKEKRSKLISETAVVGAYNTGLFDSARVKQLKTNKTLYKTWRTMGDAKVRESHRDLDGTTVPVNSPFITDGIPLRFPRDPLSPPGLTINCRCYLSFSK
;
A
#
# COMPACT_ATOMS: atom_id res chain seq x y z
N MET A 1 16.44 -0.05 2.51
CA MET A 1 17.13 -1.18 1.81
C MET A 1 17.77 -2.17 2.78
N SER A 2 18.38 -1.73 3.90
CA SER A 2 18.93 -2.63 4.94
C SER A 2 17.86 -3.52 5.59
N ALA A 3 16.71 -2.97 5.97
CA ALA A 3 15.66 -3.68 6.70
C ALA A 3 15.06 -4.89 5.93
N LEU A 4 14.91 -4.80 4.60
CA LEU A 4 14.45 -5.96 3.80
C LEU A 4 15.52 -7.05 3.70
N ASN A 5 16.80 -6.68 3.71
CA ASN A 5 17.89 -7.67 3.75
C ASN A 5 17.94 -8.37 5.11
N GLU A 6 17.70 -7.66 6.22
CA GLU A 6 17.62 -8.24 7.57
C GLU A 6 16.44 -9.20 7.70
N VAL A 7 15.26 -8.84 7.18
CA VAL A 7 14.10 -9.73 7.12
C VAL A 7 14.39 -10.98 6.30
N GLY A 8 15.06 -10.82 5.15
CA GLY A 8 15.48 -11.95 4.30
C GLY A 8 16.46 -12.89 5.00
N ASN A 9 17.44 -12.35 5.74
CA ASN A 9 18.38 -13.15 6.50
C ASN A 9 17.73 -13.87 7.68
N SER A 10 16.83 -13.21 8.40
CA SER A 10 16.04 -13.81 9.48
C SER A 10 15.15 -14.95 8.97
N ALA A 11 14.55 -14.78 7.78
CA ALA A 11 13.77 -15.84 7.14
C ALA A 11 14.62 -17.08 6.84
N LEU A 12 15.84 -16.90 6.33
CA LEU A 12 16.76 -18.00 6.03
C LEU A 12 17.19 -18.78 7.29
N ILE A 13 17.36 -18.10 8.42
CA ILE A 13 17.70 -18.75 9.70
C ILE A 13 16.53 -19.60 10.21
N ASN A 14 15.30 -19.14 10.05
CA ASN A 14 14.10 -19.85 10.55
C ASN A 14 13.67 -21.03 9.65
N ILE A 15 14.13 -21.12 8.42
CA ILE A 15 13.85 -22.27 7.53
C ILE A 15 14.38 -23.57 8.13
N GLY A 16 15.50 -23.56 8.85
CA GLY A 16 16.04 -24.72 9.56
C GLY A 16 15.19 -25.22 10.72
N ALA A 17 14.21 -24.43 11.19
CA ALA A 17 13.36 -24.77 12.34
C ALA A 17 12.00 -25.44 11.95
N GLY A 18 11.73 -25.66 10.67
CA GLY A 18 10.61 -26.50 10.20
C GLY A 18 9.20 -25.90 10.30
N ASN A 19 9.05 -24.62 10.60
CA ASN A 19 7.74 -23.97 10.70
C ASN A 19 7.60 -22.79 9.71
N ALA A 20 6.90 -23.01 8.59
CA ALA A 20 6.71 -22.01 7.53
C ALA A 20 6.08 -20.69 8.05
N ALA A 21 5.18 -20.74 9.02
CA ALA A 21 4.53 -19.58 9.59
C ALA A 21 5.47 -18.69 10.44
N SER A 22 6.57 -19.22 10.94
CA SER A 22 7.58 -18.49 11.73
C SER A 22 8.69 -17.87 10.86
N ILE A 23 8.72 -18.18 9.57
CA ILE A 23 9.82 -17.80 8.66
C ILE A 23 9.93 -16.28 8.51
N VAL A 24 8.79 -15.58 8.38
CA VAL A 24 8.76 -14.11 8.34
C VAL A 24 7.60 -13.61 9.20
N PRO A 25 7.84 -13.25 10.46
CA PRO A 25 6.80 -12.69 11.31
C PRO A 25 6.29 -11.37 10.70
N LEU A 26 4.98 -11.18 10.71
CA LEU A 26 4.35 -9.96 10.21
C LEU A 26 4.87 -8.71 10.95
N ALA A 27 5.25 -8.87 12.22
CA ALA A 27 5.87 -7.83 13.03
C ALA A 27 7.21 -7.32 12.42
N ALA A 28 8.05 -8.22 11.90
CA ALA A 28 9.30 -7.82 11.26
C ALA A 28 9.06 -7.03 9.97
N LEU A 29 8.06 -7.41 9.18
CA LEU A 29 7.65 -6.65 7.99
C LEU A 29 7.07 -5.28 8.36
N SER A 30 6.35 -5.18 9.47
CA SER A 30 5.83 -3.90 9.97
C SER A 30 6.96 -2.95 10.37
N VAL A 31 7.98 -3.42 11.07
CA VAL A 31 9.17 -2.62 11.41
C VAL A 31 9.91 -2.17 10.14
N ALA A 32 10.12 -3.08 9.19
CA ALA A 32 10.78 -2.77 7.91
C ALA A 32 10.01 -1.74 7.06
N SER A 33 8.70 -1.59 7.29
CA SER A 33 7.83 -0.66 6.56
C SER A 33 7.70 0.71 7.23
N GLN A 34 8.25 0.90 8.43
CA GLN A 34 8.15 2.16 9.17
C GLN A 34 8.59 3.40 8.37
N PRO A 35 9.74 3.37 7.64
CA PRO A 35 10.16 4.51 6.82
C PRO A 35 9.15 4.89 5.73
N LEU A 36 8.42 3.91 5.18
CA LEU A 36 7.36 4.17 4.20
C LEU A 36 6.17 4.89 4.85
N VAL A 37 5.77 4.47 6.05
CA VAL A 37 4.70 5.12 6.82
C VAL A 37 5.05 6.58 7.13
N GLU A 38 6.28 6.85 7.56
CA GLU A 38 6.76 8.20 7.84
C GLU A 38 6.73 9.10 6.60
N GLU A 39 7.14 8.57 5.44
CA GLU A 39 7.09 9.33 4.19
C GLU A 39 5.65 9.60 3.74
N MET A 40 4.76 8.63 3.86
CA MET A 40 3.34 8.82 3.60
C MET A 40 2.73 9.91 4.47
N GLN A 41 3.12 10.00 5.75
CA GLN A 41 2.68 11.06 6.67
C GLN A 41 3.15 12.45 6.22
N LYS A 42 4.41 12.58 5.80
CA LYS A 42 4.94 13.86 5.28
C LYS A 42 4.16 14.32 4.05
N ILE A 43 3.89 13.39 3.12
CA ILE A 43 3.15 13.69 1.89
C ILE A 43 1.70 14.05 2.18
N TYR A 44 1.07 13.35 3.11
CA TYR A 44 -0.27 13.67 3.58
C TYR A 44 -0.34 15.10 4.16
N LYS A 45 0.58 15.46 5.05
CA LYS A 45 0.68 16.81 5.61
C LYS A 45 0.85 17.87 4.51
N ALA A 46 1.76 17.64 3.59
CA ALA A 46 2.02 18.54 2.47
C ALA A 46 0.78 18.74 1.58
N ALA A 47 0.00 17.66 1.34
CA ALA A 47 -1.22 17.74 0.56
C ALA A 47 -2.30 18.58 1.25
N ILE A 48 -2.45 18.44 2.56
CA ILE A 48 -3.39 19.28 3.35
C ILE A 48 -2.97 20.74 3.29
N VAL A 49 -1.74 21.05 3.64
CA VAL A 49 -1.22 22.44 3.65
C VAL A 49 -1.38 23.11 2.29
N ARG A 50 -1.12 22.37 1.20
CA ARG A 50 -1.25 22.90 -0.17
C ARG A 50 -2.70 23.23 -0.55
N ASN A 51 -3.68 22.53 0.02
CA ASN A 51 -5.09 22.67 -0.33
C ASN A 51 -5.87 23.57 0.64
N LEU A 52 -5.35 23.81 1.82
CA LEU A 52 -5.81 24.85 2.73
C LEU A 52 -5.24 26.19 2.23
N ASP A 53 -6.10 27.18 2.00
CA ASP A 53 -5.66 28.51 1.56
C ASP A 53 -4.60 29.05 2.54
N ALA A 54 -3.45 29.48 2.00
CA ALA A 54 -2.28 29.95 2.75
C ALA A 54 -2.55 31.15 3.69
N GLY A 55 -3.77 31.65 3.75
CA GLY A 55 -4.20 32.77 4.59
C GLY A 55 -5.03 32.38 5.82
N THR A 56 -5.39 31.13 6.00
CA THR A 56 -6.32 30.74 7.10
C THR A 56 -5.62 30.37 8.40
N GLY A 57 -4.30 30.27 8.43
CA GLY A 57 -3.53 29.86 9.62
C GLY A 57 -3.90 28.47 10.16
N GLU A 58 -4.50 27.64 9.31
CA GLU A 58 -5.05 26.36 9.72
C GLU A 58 -3.96 25.30 9.82
N GLU A 59 -3.73 24.82 11.03
CA GLU A 59 -2.91 23.64 11.28
C GLU A 59 -3.74 22.36 11.16
N VAL A 60 -3.10 21.28 10.69
CA VAL A 60 -3.68 19.95 10.71
C VAL A 60 -3.87 19.50 12.14
N THR A 61 -5.10 19.18 12.52
CA THR A 61 -5.39 18.74 13.90
C THR A 61 -4.78 17.36 14.17
N GLN A 62 -4.52 17.07 15.44
CA GLN A 62 -4.01 15.76 15.86
C GLN A 62 -4.98 14.62 15.46
N ASP A 63 -6.28 14.84 15.52
CA ASP A 63 -7.29 13.84 15.13
C ASP A 63 -7.24 13.54 13.63
N GLN A 64 -7.05 14.55 12.78
CA GLN A 64 -6.85 14.37 11.34
C GLN A 64 -5.58 13.57 11.05
N MET A 65 -4.51 13.86 11.79
CA MET A 65 -3.25 13.11 11.68
C MET A 65 -3.41 11.66 12.11
N ASN A 66 -4.13 11.40 13.20
CA ASN A 66 -4.37 10.05 13.71
C ASN A 66 -5.25 9.24 12.74
N ALA A 67 -6.29 9.85 12.18
CA ALA A 67 -7.15 9.21 11.17
C ALA A 67 -6.35 8.84 9.90
N ALA A 68 -5.52 9.76 9.40
CA ALA A 68 -4.67 9.48 8.25
C ALA A 68 -3.65 8.39 8.53
N LEU A 69 -3.05 8.38 9.73
CA LEU A 69 -2.11 7.36 10.15
C LEU A 69 -2.75 5.98 10.14
N SER A 70 -3.97 5.83 10.64
CA SER A 70 -4.67 4.54 10.64
C SER A 70 -4.90 4.00 9.23
N TYR A 71 -5.29 4.82 8.26
CA TYR A 71 -5.41 4.42 6.85
C TYR A 71 -4.08 4.02 6.22
N GLN A 72 -3.00 4.73 6.55
CA GLN A 72 -1.67 4.45 6.03
C GLN A 72 -1.13 3.12 6.59
N ILE A 73 -1.33 2.87 7.88
CA ILE A 73 -0.97 1.60 8.53
C ILE A 73 -1.75 0.45 7.90
N GLU A 74 -3.05 0.61 7.66
CA GLU A 74 -3.85 -0.44 7.03
C GLU A 74 -3.36 -0.76 5.60
N ALA A 75 -3.05 0.25 4.80
CA ALA A 75 -2.49 0.05 3.46
C ALA A 75 -1.16 -0.72 3.52
N VAL A 76 -0.26 -0.36 4.42
CA VAL A 76 1.03 -1.04 4.61
C VAL A 76 0.83 -2.47 5.11
N ASN A 77 -0.11 -2.71 6.02
CA ASN A 77 -0.42 -4.06 6.51
C ASN A 77 -0.92 -4.98 5.39
N LYS A 78 -1.74 -4.49 4.46
CA LYS A 78 -2.17 -5.26 3.28
C LYS A 78 -0.97 -5.65 2.39
N PHE A 79 0.00 -4.75 2.20
CA PHE A 79 1.23 -5.05 1.47
C PHE A 79 2.06 -6.11 2.19
N ASN A 80 2.22 -5.99 3.51
CA ASN A 80 2.97 -6.93 4.34
C ASN A 80 2.35 -8.31 4.34
N GLN A 81 1.03 -8.43 4.48
CA GLN A 81 0.30 -9.70 4.42
C GLN A 81 0.47 -10.39 3.06
N THR A 82 0.42 -9.63 1.97
CA THR A 82 0.63 -10.19 0.63
C THR A 82 2.07 -10.67 0.46
N THR A 83 3.05 -9.92 0.97
CA THR A 83 4.46 -10.31 0.96
C THR A 83 4.69 -11.59 1.76
N GLN A 84 4.11 -11.69 2.94
CA GLN A 84 4.18 -12.88 3.78
C GLN A 84 3.61 -14.12 3.07
N LYS A 85 2.43 -13.99 2.46
CA LYS A 85 1.81 -15.09 1.69
C LYS A 85 2.68 -15.57 0.53
N GLU A 86 3.30 -14.67 -0.20
CA GLU A 86 4.21 -15.03 -1.31
C GLU A 86 5.46 -15.78 -0.82
N ILE A 87 6.02 -15.38 0.32
CA ILE A 87 7.16 -16.06 0.92
C ILE A 87 6.76 -17.46 1.40
N ILE A 88 5.64 -17.57 2.11
CA ILE A 88 5.12 -18.86 2.58
C ILE A 88 4.88 -19.78 1.38
N SER A 89 4.17 -19.32 0.35
CA SER A 89 3.91 -20.11 -0.86
C SER A 89 5.20 -20.58 -1.55
N ALA A 90 6.23 -19.74 -1.62
CA ALA A 90 7.51 -20.13 -2.21
C ALA A 90 8.23 -21.21 -1.38
N VAL A 91 8.10 -21.16 -0.06
CA VAL A 91 8.65 -22.20 0.84
C VAL A 91 7.86 -23.50 0.70
N ASP A 92 6.53 -23.46 0.72
CA ASP A 92 5.67 -24.64 0.59
C ASP A 92 5.95 -25.36 -0.73
N ILE A 93 6.00 -24.65 -1.86
CA ILE A 93 6.35 -25.23 -3.16
C ILE A 93 7.72 -25.92 -3.11
N SER A 94 8.70 -25.35 -2.43
CA SER A 94 10.03 -25.94 -2.32
C SER A 94 10.08 -27.17 -1.41
N MET A 95 9.18 -27.24 -0.42
CA MET A 95 9.02 -28.42 0.44
C MET A 95 8.38 -29.58 -0.29
N ASP A 96 7.37 -29.31 -1.15
CA ASP A 96 6.69 -30.34 -1.96
C ASP A 96 7.59 -30.95 -3.04
N VAL A 97 8.51 -30.17 -3.61
CA VAL A 97 9.44 -30.64 -4.67
C VAL A 97 10.58 -31.50 -4.13
N SER A 98 10.85 -31.45 -2.83
CA SER A 98 11.97 -32.18 -2.20
C SER A 98 11.48 -33.12 -1.10
N PRO A 99 11.11 -34.37 -1.39
CA PRO A 99 10.79 -35.34 -0.36
C PRO A 99 11.97 -35.59 0.58
N ASP A 100 11.68 -35.82 1.84
CA ASP A 100 12.67 -36.09 2.87
C ASP A 100 13.29 -37.48 2.62
N ILE A 101 14.51 -37.53 2.12
CA ILE A 101 15.20 -38.76 1.73
C ILE A 101 16.29 -39.13 2.77
N GLY A 102 16.19 -38.67 3.99
CA GLY A 102 16.98 -39.18 5.11
C GLY A 102 18.53 -39.08 5.02
N ASP A 103 19.08 -38.44 3.99
CA ASP A 103 20.52 -38.29 3.76
C ASP A 103 20.93 -36.82 4.00
N ASP A 104 21.94 -36.58 4.82
CA ASP A 104 22.45 -35.26 5.17
C ASP A 104 22.89 -34.44 3.94
N SER A 105 23.40 -35.10 2.90
CA SER A 105 23.80 -34.45 1.63
C SER A 105 22.59 -33.90 0.88
N PHE A 106 21.45 -34.62 0.91
CA PHE A 106 20.18 -34.19 0.34
C PHE A 106 19.54 -33.06 1.12
N ASN A 107 19.64 -33.07 2.44
CA ASN A 107 19.16 -32.00 3.30
C ASN A 107 19.94 -30.68 3.03
N ALA A 108 21.22 -30.72 2.81
CA ALA A 108 22.04 -29.57 2.44
C ALA A 108 21.61 -28.98 1.08
N LEU A 109 21.35 -29.83 0.07
CA LEU A 109 20.86 -29.41 -1.25
C LEU A 109 19.46 -28.79 -1.16
N ARG A 110 18.57 -29.39 -0.38
CA ARG A 110 17.22 -28.89 -0.11
C ARG A 110 17.25 -27.51 0.52
N ILE A 111 18.06 -27.31 1.56
CA ILE A 111 18.24 -26.00 2.22
C ILE A 111 18.79 -24.98 1.22
N ALA A 112 19.75 -25.34 0.38
CA ALA A 112 20.30 -24.46 -0.64
C ALA A 112 19.26 -24.07 -1.70
N LEU A 113 18.39 -24.99 -2.13
CA LEU A 113 17.30 -24.72 -3.05
C LEU A 113 16.26 -23.77 -2.46
N ILE A 114 15.79 -24.06 -1.24
CA ILE A 114 14.87 -23.21 -0.50
C ILE A 114 15.47 -21.80 -0.34
N ALA A 115 16.72 -21.70 0.07
CA ALA A 115 17.43 -20.43 0.20
C ALA A 115 17.50 -19.66 -1.13
N SER A 116 17.72 -20.36 -2.25
CA SER A 116 17.75 -19.77 -3.59
C SER A 116 16.36 -19.24 -4.00
N LEU A 117 15.30 -20.00 -3.77
CA LEU A 117 13.92 -19.59 -4.06
C LEU A 117 13.49 -18.39 -3.20
N VAL A 118 13.77 -18.42 -1.91
CA VAL A 118 13.49 -17.29 -1.01
C VAL A 118 14.26 -16.04 -1.45
N ARG A 119 15.56 -16.16 -1.79
CA ARG A 119 16.34 -15.03 -2.34
C ARG A 119 15.75 -14.50 -3.63
N SER A 120 15.25 -15.37 -4.52
CA SER A 120 14.60 -14.96 -5.77
C SER A 120 13.31 -14.17 -5.50
N VAL A 121 12.48 -14.59 -4.54
CA VAL A 121 11.29 -13.84 -4.11
C VAL A 121 11.68 -12.47 -3.58
N PHE A 122 12.65 -12.38 -2.68
CA PHE A 122 13.14 -11.11 -2.15
C PHE A 122 13.78 -10.20 -3.21
N LYS A 123 14.49 -10.76 -4.18
CA LYS A 123 15.01 -10.00 -5.33
C LYS A 123 13.88 -9.39 -6.15
N ASN A 124 12.86 -10.15 -6.48
CA ASN A 124 11.68 -9.66 -7.20
C ASN A 124 10.91 -8.60 -6.40
N LEU A 125 10.78 -8.79 -5.08
CA LEU A 125 10.19 -7.79 -4.17
C LEU A 125 10.99 -6.50 -4.18
N LYS A 126 12.31 -6.57 -4.15
CA LYS A 126 13.21 -5.40 -4.15
C LYS A 126 13.17 -4.62 -5.46
N GLU A 127 13.16 -5.29 -6.61
CA GLU A 127 13.35 -4.66 -7.91
C GLU A 127 12.04 -4.13 -8.53
N LYS A 128 10.94 -4.87 -8.42
CA LYS A 128 9.68 -4.55 -9.08
C LYS A 128 8.60 -4.07 -8.12
N ARG A 129 8.48 -4.74 -7.00
CA ARG A 129 7.35 -4.52 -6.07
C ARG A 129 7.57 -3.35 -5.14
N SER A 130 8.80 -3.06 -4.70
CA SER A 130 9.07 -1.91 -3.85
C SER A 130 8.70 -0.60 -4.52
N LYS A 131 8.99 -0.46 -5.82
CA LYS A 131 8.56 0.69 -6.62
C LYS A 131 7.03 0.79 -6.67
N LEU A 132 6.36 -0.31 -6.99
CA LEU A 132 4.91 -0.37 -7.07
C LEU A 132 4.24 -0.01 -5.74
N ILE A 133 4.74 -0.55 -4.63
CA ILE A 133 4.25 -0.27 -3.28
C ILE A 133 4.45 1.21 -2.95
N SER A 134 5.65 1.74 -3.18
CA SER A 134 5.97 3.14 -2.89
C SER A 134 5.10 4.10 -3.70
N GLU A 135 4.96 3.89 -5.01
CA GLU A 135 4.10 4.72 -5.87
C GLU A 135 2.63 4.65 -5.46
N THR A 136 2.15 3.45 -5.08
CA THR A 136 0.77 3.28 -4.64
C THR A 136 0.53 3.98 -3.30
N ALA A 137 1.45 3.82 -2.36
CA ALA A 137 1.36 4.41 -1.03
C ALA A 137 1.45 5.94 -1.06
N VAL A 138 2.42 6.49 -1.79
CA VAL A 138 2.67 7.93 -1.92
C VAL A 138 1.46 8.66 -2.52
N VAL A 139 0.95 8.19 -3.66
CA VAL A 139 -0.21 8.82 -4.30
C VAL A 139 -1.49 8.60 -3.49
N GLY A 140 -1.61 7.46 -2.81
CA GLY A 140 -2.70 7.20 -1.87
C GLY A 140 -2.71 8.21 -0.72
N ALA A 141 -1.56 8.44 -0.08
CA ALA A 141 -1.40 9.42 0.99
C ALA A 141 -1.72 10.85 0.52
N TYR A 142 -1.28 11.23 -0.68
CA TYR A 142 -1.58 12.52 -1.27
C TYR A 142 -3.09 12.71 -1.50
N ASN A 143 -3.76 11.76 -2.14
CA ASN A 143 -5.22 11.83 -2.36
C ASN A 143 -6.02 11.82 -1.06
N THR A 144 -5.56 11.09 -0.04
CA THR A 144 -6.15 11.11 1.30
C THR A 144 -6.08 12.52 1.90
N GLY A 145 -4.91 13.17 1.83
CA GLY A 145 -4.73 14.53 2.32
C GLY A 145 -5.60 15.55 1.59
N LEU A 146 -5.72 15.45 0.27
CA LEU A 146 -6.63 16.30 -0.52
C LEU A 146 -8.09 16.09 -0.11
N PHE A 147 -8.52 14.85 0.05
CA PHE A 147 -9.88 14.52 0.44
C PHE A 147 -10.23 15.05 1.83
N ASP A 148 -9.35 14.84 2.81
CA ASP A 148 -9.56 15.28 4.18
C ASP A 148 -9.55 16.81 4.30
N SER A 149 -8.66 17.49 3.58
CA SER A 149 -8.65 18.96 3.55
C SER A 149 -9.96 19.54 2.99
N ALA A 150 -10.51 18.93 1.94
CA ALA A 150 -11.79 19.35 1.38
C ALA A 150 -12.94 19.13 2.36
N ARG A 151 -12.95 18.01 3.11
CA ARG A 151 -13.94 17.76 4.17
C ARG A 151 -13.86 18.79 5.27
N VAL A 152 -12.67 19.13 5.75
CA VAL A 152 -12.46 20.16 6.76
C VAL A 152 -12.96 21.51 6.27
N LYS A 153 -12.60 21.89 5.04
CA LYS A 153 -13.06 23.15 4.42
C LYS A 153 -14.59 23.20 4.32
N GLN A 154 -15.24 22.10 3.95
CA GLN A 154 -16.70 22.00 3.90
C GLN A 154 -17.33 22.24 5.28
N LEU A 155 -16.80 21.58 6.32
CA LEU A 155 -17.31 21.73 7.70
C LEU A 155 -17.19 23.17 8.20
N LYS A 156 -16.06 23.84 7.93
CA LYS A 156 -15.81 25.21 8.38
C LYS A 156 -16.61 26.26 7.64
N THR A 157 -16.78 26.08 6.34
CA THR A 157 -17.50 27.06 5.51
C THR A 157 -19.00 26.83 5.47
N ASN A 158 -19.45 25.69 5.99
CA ASN A 158 -20.84 25.20 5.86
C ASN A 158 -21.37 25.25 4.41
N LYS A 159 -20.47 25.11 3.43
CA LYS A 159 -20.77 25.07 1.99
C LYS A 159 -20.52 23.71 1.44
N THR A 160 -21.41 23.16 0.64
CA THR A 160 -21.18 21.90 -0.05
C THR A 160 -20.04 22.07 -1.04
N LEU A 161 -19.00 21.27 -0.86
CA LEU A 161 -17.89 21.15 -1.81
C LEU A 161 -18.09 19.91 -2.66
N TYR A 162 -17.64 19.99 -3.89
CA TYR A 162 -17.71 18.89 -4.85
C TYR A 162 -16.32 18.40 -5.19
N LYS A 163 -16.19 17.09 -5.36
CA LYS A 163 -14.98 16.43 -5.83
C LYS A 163 -15.25 15.78 -7.18
N THR A 164 -14.28 15.89 -8.07
CA THR A 164 -14.35 15.32 -9.42
C THR A 164 -13.22 14.30 -9.59
N TRP A 165 -13.57 13.12 -10.07
CA TRP A 165 -12.58 12.11 -10.46
C TRP A 165 -11.89 12.54 -11.75
N ARG A 166 -10.56 12.49 -11.78
CA ARG A 166 -9.75 12.80 -12.94
C ARG A 166 -8.80 11.66 -13.24
N THR A 167 -8.76 11.29 -14.51
CA THR A 167 -7.81 10.31 -15.02
C THR A 167 -6.66 10.99 -15.77
N MET A 168 -5.62 10.22 -16.10
CA MET A 168 -4.54 10.70 -16.97
C MET A 168 -4.90 10.68 -18.46
N GLY A 169 -6.06 10.12 -18.84
CA GLY A 169 -6.58 10.08 -20.20
C GLY A 169 -5.82 9.17 -21.16
N ASP A 170 -4.86 8.38 -20.68
CA ASP A 170 -4.06 7.49 -21.53
C ASP A 170 -4.57 6.04 -21.56
N ALA A 171 -4.01 5.22 -22.45
CA ALA A 171 -4.40 3.82 -22.64
C ALA A 171 -4.15 2.92 -21.41
N LYS A 172 -3.41 3.39 -20.40
CA LYS A 172 -3.15 2.66 -19.17
C LYS A 172 -4.23 2.88 -18.11
N VAL A 173 -5.20 3.76 -18.36
CA VAL A 173 -6.35 3.95 -17.46
C VAL A 173 -7.30 2.77 -17.63
N ARG A 174 -7.71 2.15 -16.50
CA ARG A 174 -8.70 1.08 -16.50
C ARG A 174 -10.03 1.57 -17.04
N GLU A 175 -10.78 0.70 -17.68
CA GLU A 175 -12.11 1.01 -18.21
C GLU A 175 -13.03 1.58 -17.12
N SER A 176 -13.16 0.88 -16.00
CA SER A 176 -13.95 1.31 -14.84
C SER A 176 -13.54 2.69 -14.28
N HIS A 177 -12.28 3.09 -14.44
CA HIS A 177 -11.82 4.43 -14.05
C HIS A 177 -12.01 5.48 -15.16
N ARG A 178 -12.03 5.08 -16.43
CA ARG A 178 -12.39 5.96 -17.55
C ARG A 178 -13.83 6.42 -17.44
N ASP A 179 -14.72 5.53 -17.04
CA ASP A 179 -16.14 5.83 -16.86
C ASP A 179 -16.38 6.82 -15.71
N LEU A 180 -15.46 6.89 -14.75
CA LEU A 180 -15.47 7.89 -13.68
C LEU A 180 -14.90 9.24 -14.08
N ASP A 181 -14.16 9.35 -15.21
CA ASP A 181 -13.49 10.60 -15.57
C ASP A 181 -14.51 11.74 -15.77
N GLY A 182 -14.27 12.85 -15.10
CA GLY A 182 -15.19 13.99 -15.10
C GLY A 182 -16.41 13.84 -14.17
N THR A 183 -16.65 12.66 -13.59
CA THR A 183 -17.75 12.47 -12.64
C THR A 183 -17.53 13.34 -11.41
N THR A 184 -18.54 14.13 -11.06
CA THR A 184 -18.54 15.06 -9.94
C THR A 184 -19.58 14.67 -8.91
N VAL A 185 -19.18 14.56 -7.65
CA VAL A 185 -20.06 14.22 -6.53
C VAL A 185 -19.76 15.13 -5.33
N PRO A 186 -20.71 15.32 -4.39
CA PRO A 186 -20.41 15.97 -3.12
C PRO A 186 -19.24 15.29 -2.43
N VAL A 187 -18.39 16.04 -1.71
CA VAL A 187 -17.18 15.51 -1.05
C VAL A 187 -17.47 14.28 -0.20
N ASN A 188 -18.61 14.28 0.52
CA ASN A 188 -18.96 13.18 1.40
C ASN A 188 -19.60 11.97 0.68
N SER A 189 -19.96 12.09 -0.60
CA SER A 189 -20.55 10.99 -1.39
C SER A 189 -19.45 10.16 -2.06
N PRO A 190 -19.59 8.84 -2.16
CA PRO A 190 -18.64 8.03 -2.91
C PRO A 190 -18.85 8.17 -4.43
N PHE A 191 -17.79 7.92 -5.20
CA PHE A 191 -17.92 7.50 -6.59
C PHE A 191 -18.32 6.04 -6.63
N ILE A 192 -19.08 5.62 -7.62
CA ILE A 192 -19.48 4.22 -7.78
C ILE A 192 -18.93 3.69 -9.11
N THR A 193 -18.20 2.59 -9.07
CA THR A 193 -17.74 1.86 -10.24
C THR A 193 -17.90 0.36 -10.00
N ASP A 194 -18.50 -0.35 -10.95
CA ASP A 194 -18.81 -1.78 -10.83
C ASP A 194 -19.58 -2.14 -9.53
N GLY A 195 -20.44 -1.23 -9.04
CA GLY A 195 -21.14 -1.38 -7.78
C GLY A 195 -20.27 -1.16 -6.51
N ILE A 196 -19.01 -0.83 -6.67
CA ILE A 196 -18.07 -0.61 -5.55
C ILE A 196 -17.97 0.88 -5.25
N PRO A 197 -18.19 1.29 -3.97
CA PRO A 197 -18.01 2.67 -3.56
C PRO A 197 -16.53 3.02 -3.36
N LEU A 198 -16.09 4.11 -3.97
CA LEU A 198 -14.75 4.67 -3.87
C LEU A 198 -14.82 6.09 -3.30
N ARG A 199 -14.16 6.36 -2.19
CA ARG A 199 -14.12 7.71 -1.63
C ARG A 199 -13.25 8.65 -2.47
N PHE A 200 -12.13 8.14 -2.97
CA PHE A 200 -11.15 8.86 -3.79
C PHE A 200 -10.22 7.86 -4.51
N PRO A 201 -9.45 8.31 -5.53
CA PRO A 201 -8.48 7.44 -6.19
C PRO A 201 -7.41 6.92 -5.23
N ARG A 202 -7.12 5.64 -5.30
CA ARG A 202 -6.19 4.92 -4.38
C ARG A 202 -6.63 4.96 -2.91
N ASP A 203 -7.93 4.98 -2.67
CA ASP A 203 -8.46 4.79 -1.33
C ASP A 203 -7.96 3.45 -0.75
N PRO A 204 -7.19 3.45 0.36
CA PRO A 204 -6.62 2.24 0.93
C PRO A 204 -7.68 1.23 1.42
N LEU A 205 -8.93 1.66 1.62
CA LEU A 205 -10.04 0.77 1.98
C LEU A 205 -10.66 0.07 0.78
N SER A 206 -10.32 0.49 -0.44
CA SER A 206 -10.85 -0.08 -1.67
C SER A 206 -10.09 -1.34 -2.11
N PRO A 207 -10.71 -2.20 -2.93
CA PRO A 207 -10.07 -3.41 -3.43
C PRO A 207 -8.74 -3.12 -4.17
N PRO A 208 -7.72 -3.98 -4.03
CA PRO A 208 -6.42 -3.81 -4.69
C PRO A 208 -6.52 -3.66 -6.21
N GLY A 209 -7.46 -4.35 -6.85
CA GLY A 209 -7.72 -4.25 -8.30
C GLY A 209 -8.08 -2.83 -8.76
N LEU A 210 -8.64 -1.99 -7.90
CA LEU A 210 -9.03 -0.61 -8.20
C LEU A 210 -7.98 0.41 -7.73
N THR A 211 -7.02 0.03 -6.90
CA THR A 211 -6.07 0.96 -6.28
C THR A 211 -4.63 0.83 -6.80
N ILE A 212 -4.14 -0.40 -6.99
CA ILE A 212 -2.78 -0.65 -7.45
C ILE A 212 -2.58 -0.09 -8.86
N ASN A 213 -1.47 0.61 -9.12
CA ASN A 213 -1.16 1.27 -10.40
C ASN A 213 -2.19 2.33 -10.85
N CYS A 214 -3.12 2.72 -10.02
CA CYS A 214 -4.03 3.81 -10.34
C CYS A 214 -3.25 5.13 -10.36
N ARG A 215 -3.45 5.96 -11.40
CA ARG A 215 -2.82 7.29 -11.56
C ARG A 215 -3.86 8.41 -11.56
N CYS A 216 -5.08 8.09 -11.15
CA CYS A 216 -6.15 9.07 -11.04
C CYS A 216 -5.92 9.99 -9.84
N TYR A 217 -6.54 11.16 -9.89
CA TYR A 217 -6.46 12.17 -8.84
C TYR A 217 -7.82 12.87 -8.66
N LEU A 218 -7.95 13.62 -7.57
CA LEU A 218 -9.11 14.46 -7.31
C LEU A 218 -8.87 15.89 -7.76
N SER A 219 -9.90 16.52 -8.32
CA SER A 219 -10.04 17.98 -8.39
C SER A 219 -11.27 18.40 -7.61
N PHE A 220 -11.32 19.64 -7.15
CA PHE A 220 -12.40 20.17 -6.33
C PHE A 220 -13.01 21.43 -6.95
N SER A 221 -14.32 21.59 -6.77
CA SER A 221 -15.05 22.79 -7.13
C SER A 221 -15.97 23.23 -5.99
N LYS A 222 -16.32 24.51 -5.98
CA LYS A 222 -17.30 25.10 -5.06
C LYS A 222 -18.68 24.96 -5.61
#